data_98caf33f5eb90f099a43072620eb9cfc
#
_entry.id   98caf33f5eb90f099a43072620eb9cfc
#
_cell.length_a   1.000
_cell.length_b   1.000
_cell.length_c   1.000
_cell.angle_alpha   90.00
_cell.angle_beta   90.00
_cell.angle_gamma   90.00
#
_symmetry.space_group_name_H-M   'P 1'
#
loop_
_entity.id
_entity.type
_entity.pdbx_description
1 polymer ?
#
loop_
_entity_poly.entity_id
_entity_poly.type
_entity_poly.pdbx_seq_one_letter_code
_entity_poly.pdbx_strand_id
1 'polypeptide(L)'
;MSQTVTPYLEMSQAIVDAGGEALKKCYQCGTCTGTCPWTPITHFNIRKLVRFGQLGIDGIEEYMWGCSTCKFCVDRCPRGVELIDVVTAIRNVYSGGGMLPQSLRAFIGSMSARGNPWSGDQAKRNDWAKENYPVYSKDTEYLFWTCCTVCYDPRNVKLAKATAEVLNLGGLNWGMPSVDVNCCGESVRKVGDLELFEKLRQNNLNYFKTNNVDKIITVSPHCLATFKKEYGEDYEVLHLSQLIDRLIKEGKLTPKKDFGGLKVTYHDPCYLGRHSGVYDAPRDILKAIPGIDFVEMGRNREQSMCCGGGGGGLWMEKLKGERLSDLRIEEAMTTGATVLATSCPYCITMFEDSSRTLNVDEQIKIKDVTELFLESLGVNMEELMAGATDLNFTCKAD
;
A
#
# COMPACT_ATOMS: atom_id res chain seq x y z
N MET A 1 -13.16 -19.80 38.56
CA MET A 1 -13.63 -18.53 39.16
C MET A 1 -14.15 -17.66 38.04
N SER A 2 -15.42 -17.23 38.05
CA SER A 2 -15.94 -16.29 37.06
C SER A 2 -15.34 -14.92 37.40
N GLN A 3 -14.50 -14.40 36.52
CA GLN A 3 -14.05 -13.00 36.64
C GLN A 3 -15.23 -12.09 36.30
N THR A 4 -15.64 -11.29 37.27
CA THR A 4 -16.61 -10.21 37.03
C THR A 4 -15.88 -9.09 36.32
N VAL A 5 -16.28 -8.78 35.08
CA VAL A 5 -15.72 -7.68 34.31
C VAL A 5 -16.60 -6.44 34.53
N THR A 6 -16.02 -5.38 35.05
CA THR A 6 -16.71 -4.09 35.24
C THR A 6 -16.45 -3.21 34.01
N PRO A 7 -17.51 -2.73 33.33
CA PRO A 7 -17.35 -1.77 32.24
C PRO A 7 -16.73 -0.46 32.74
N TYR A 8 -15.78 0.09 31.94
CA TYR A 8 -15.19 1.41 32.17
C TYR A 8 -15.65 2.36 31.07
N LEU A 9 -16.74 3.05 31.33
CA LEU A 9 -17.47 3.85 30.33
C LEU A 9 -16.67 5.05 29.84
N GLU A 10 -15.81 5.63 30.68
CA GLU A 10 -14.93 6.75 30.32
C GLU A 10 -13.93 6.33 29.22
N MET A 11 -13.39 5.13 29.28
CA MET A 11 -12.54 4.57 28.22
C MET A 11 -13.33 4.38 26.92
N SER A 12 -14.55 3.82 27.02
CA SER A 12 -15.42 3.68 25.85
C SER A 12 -15.73 5.04 25.23
N GLN A 13 -16.01 6.05 26.05
CA GLN A 13 -16.27 7.41 25.57
C GLN A 13 -15.00 8.02 24.93
N ALA A 14 -13.82 7.85 25.52
CA ALA A 14 -12.55 8.31 24.92
C ALA A 14 -12.32 7.73 23.51
N ILE A 15 -12.67 6.44 23.30
CA ILE A 15 -12.60 5.81 21.96
C ILE A 15 -13.61 6.47 21.01
N VAL A 16 -14.81 6.79 21.47
CA VAL A 16 -15.83 7.49 20.67
C VAL A 16 -15.32 8.88 20.27
N ASP A 17 -14.79 9.63 21.24
CA ASP A 17 -14.27 10.99 21.03
C ASP A 17 -13.06 11.03 20.09
N ALA A 18 -12.27 9.96 20.07
CA ALA A 18 -11.18 9.74 19.13
C ALA A 18 -11.63 9.35 17.71
N GLY A 19 -12.93 9.40 17.40
CA GLY A 19 -13.50 9.07 16.09
C GLY A 19 -14.06 7.64 15.96
N GLY A 20 -14.15 6.89 17.06
CA GLY A 20 -14.67 5.53 17.08
C GLY A 20 -16.19 5.41 17.22
N GLU A 21 -16.99 6.44 16.88
CA GLU A 21 -18.44 6.44 17.08
C GLU A 21 -19.16 5.26 16.41
N ALA A 22 -18.64 4.75 15.30
CA ALA A 22 -19.18 3.58 14.61
C ALA A 22 -19.26 2.32 15.51
N LEU A 23 -18.49 2.30 16.61
CA LEU A 23 -18.55 1.30 17.68
C LEU A 23 -19.97 1.06 18.21
N LYS A 24 -20.78 2.13 18.33
CA LYS A 24 -22.15 2.09 18.83
C LYS A 24 -23.12 1.30 17.92
N LYS A 25 -22.81 1.19 16.62
CA LYS A 25 -23.64 0.47 15.64
C LYS A 25 -23.47 -1.06 15.71
N CYS A 26 -22.43 -1.56 16.36
CA CYS A 26 -22.08 -2.98 16.36
C CYS A 26 -22.98 -3.80 17.32
N TYR A 27 -23.72 -4.77 16.78
CA TYR A 27 -24.55 -5.71 17.55
C TYR A 27 -23.92 -7.11 17.71
N GLN A 28 -22.60 -7.22 17.47
CA GLN A 28 -21.80 -8.41 17.81
C GLN A 28 -22.13 -9.69 17.01
N CYS A 29 -22.60 -9.59 15.76
CA CYS A 29 -22.96 -10.76 14.92
C CYS A 29 -21.79 -11.70 14.58
N GLY A 30 -20.56 -11.21 14.60
CA GLY A 30 -19.37 -12.02 14.35
C GLY A 30 -18.93 -12.14 12.89
N THR A 31 -19.66 -11.59 11.91
CA THR A 31 -19.30 -11.64 10.48
C THR A 31 -17.87 -11.13 10.24
N CYS A 32 -17.48 -10.03 10.88
CA CYS A 32 -16.15 -9.45 10.77
C CYS A 32 -15.02 -10.41 11.19
N THR A 33 -15.23 -11.19 12.26
CA THR A 33 -14.27 -12.20 12.71
C THR A 33 -14.23 -13.40 11.78
N GLY A 34 -15.40 -13.90 11.35
CA GLY A 34 -15.48 -15.04 10.43
C GLY A 34 -14.87 -14.76 9.05
N THR A 35 -14.80 -13.50 8.63
CA THR A 35 -14.19 -13.11 7.34
C THR A 35 -12.75 -12.64 7.48
N CYS A 36 -12.27 -12.32 8.67
CA CYS A 36 -10.92 -11.77 8.86
C CYS A 36 -9.85 -12.79 8.49
N PRO A 37 -8.91 -12.46 7.57
CA PRO A 37 -7.87 -13.38 7.17
C PRO A 37 -6.89 -13.73 8.30
N TRP A 38 -6.81 -12.94 9.35
CA TRP A 38 -5.97 -13.21 10.52
C TRP A 38 -6.55 -14.26 11.47
N THR A 39 -7.88 -14.42 11.51
CA THR A 39 -8.54 -15.32 12.48
C THR A 39 -8.04 -16.77 12.43
N PRO A 40 -7.79 -17.38 11.26
CA PRO A 40 -7.33 -18.77 11.22
C PRO A 40 -5.85 -18.98 11.59
N ILE A 41 -5.04 -17.92 11.62
CA ILE A 41 -3.58 -18.04 11.82
C ILE A 41 -3.08 -17.38 13.10
N THR A 42 -3.90 -16.51 13.71
CA THR A 42 -3.56 -15.83 14.96
C THR A 42 -4.77 -15.76 15.88
N HIS A 43 -4.57 -15.34 17.12
CA HIS A 43 -5.66 -15.09 18.07
C HIS A 43 -6.41 -13.78 17.82
N PHE A 44 -6.13 -13.07 16.70
CA PHE A 44 -6.77 -11.81 16.38
C PHE A 44 -8.28 -11.97 16.15
N ASN A 45 -9.08 -11.21 16.90
CA ASN A 45 -10.55 -11.27 16.87
C ASN A 45 -11.16 -9.88 16.87
N ILE A 46 -11.54 -9.40 15.69
CA ILE A 46 -12.09 -8.04 15.52
C ILE A 46 -13.41 -7.83 16.31
N ARG A 47 -14.28 -8.85 16.40
CA ARG A 47 -15.51 -8.76 17.20
C ARG A 47 -15.19 -8.54 18.68
N LYS A 48 -14.20 -9.26 19.22
CA LYS A 48 -13.75 -9.12 20.62
C LYS A 48 -13.16 -7.72 20.83
N LEU A 49 -12.32 -7.24 19.90
CA LEU A 49 -11.76 -5.89 19.94
C LEU A 49 -12.88 -4.82 20.03
N VAL A 50 -13.88 -4.91 19.16
CA VAL A 50 -15.03 -3.98 19.16
C VAL A 50 -15.80 -4.08 20.48
N ARG A 51 -16.02 -5.30 21.01
CA ARG A 51 -16.74 -5.49 22.28
C ARG A 51 -15.98 -4.90 23.46
N PHE A 52 -14.68 -5.05 23.48
CA PHE A 52 -13.84 -4.46 24.53
C PHE A 52 -13.91 -2.93 24.47
N GLY A 53 -13.82 -2.34 23.28
CA GLY A 53 -14.02 -0.90 23.11
C GLY A 53 -15.42 -0.42 23.54
N GLN A 54 -16.50 -1.19 23.27
CA GLN A 54 -17.85 -0.85 23.72
C GLN A 54 -18.00 -0.81 25.25
N LEU A 55 -17.26 -1.64 25.95
CA LEU A 55 -17.32 -1.78 27.41
C LEU A 55 -16.16 -1.07 28.11
N GLY A 56 -15.15 -0.58 27.39
CA GLY A 56 -13.95 -0.03 27.98
C GLY A 56 -13.17 -1.03 28.83
N ILE A 57 -13.12 -2.31 28.41
CA ILE A 57 -12.50 -3.39 29.16
C ILE A 57 -11.02 -3.49 28.80
N ASP A 58 -10.16 -3.83 29.77
CA ASP A 58 -8.74 -4.13 29.60
C ASP A 58 -8.50 -5.37 28.73
N GLY A 59 -7.27 -5.54 28.21
CA GLY A 59 -6.87 -6.64 27.33
C GLY A 59 -7.16 -6.38 25.84
N ILE A 60 -7.53 -5.16 25.47
CA ILE A 60 -7.73 -4.73 24.09
C ILE A 60 -6.40 -4.59 23.34
N GLU A 61 -5.34 -4.27 24.06
CA GLU A 61 -3.97 -4.10 23.57
C GLU A 61 -3.40 -5.37 22.94
N GLU A 62 -3.80 -6.55 23.43
CA GLU A 62 -3.40 -7.84 22.87
C GLU A 62 -3.92 -8.04 21.44
N TYR A 63 -5.06 -7.42 21.10
CA TYR A 63 -5.75 -7.64 19.82
C TYR A 63 -5.62 -6.46 18.85
N MET A 64 -5.48 -5.22 19.32
CA MET A 64 -5.62 -4.04 18.45
C MET A 64 -4.54 -3.94 17.37
N TRP A 65 -3.32 -4.45 17.63
CA TRP A 65 -2.20 -4.37 16.69
C TRP A 65 -2.24 -5.43 15.59
N GLY A 66 -3.09 -6.46 15.71
CA GLY A 66 -3.25 -7.49 14.70
C GLY A 66 -3.96 -7.01 13.42
N CYS A 67 -4.69 -5.90 13.45
CA CYS A 67 -5.43 -5.42 12.29
C CYS A 67 -4.54 -4.79 11.23
N SER A 68 -4.54 -5.36 10.02
CA SER A 68 -3.86 -4.81 8.84
C SER A 68 -4.70 -3.80 8.04
N THR A 69 -5.81 -3.32 8.58
CA THR A 69 -6.69 -2.29 7.97
C THR A 69 -7.14 -2.59 6.54
N CYS A 70 -7.27 -3.86 6.18
CA CYS A 70 -7.50 -4.31 4.79
C CYS A 70 -8.94 -4.14 4.27
N LYS A 71 -9.86 -3.62 5.09
CA LYS A 71 -11.28 -3.34 4.77
C LYS A 71 -12.18 -4.58 4.53
N PHE A 72 -11.65 -5.80 4.56
CA PHE A 72 -12.39 -7.01 4.25
C PHE A 72 -13.62 -7.23 5.14
N CYS A 73 -13.53 -6.90 6.43
CA CYS A 73 -14.61 -6.98 7.40
C CYS A 73 -15.61 -5.80 7.29
N VAL A 74 -15.16 -4.63 6.84
CA VAL A 74 -16.01 -3.44 6.65
C VAL A 74 -17.02 -3.69 5.54
N ASP A 75 -16.54 -4.14 4.37
CA ASP A 75 -17.37 -4.39 3.18
C ASP A 75 -18.44 -5.48 3.41
N ARG A 76 -18.27 -6.31 4.45
CA ARG A 76 -19.18 -7.39 4.82
C ARG A 76 -20.01 -7.12 6.05
N CYS A 77 -19.86 -5.95 6.66
CA CYS A 77 -20.58 -5.62 7.88
C CYS A 77 -22.06 -5.31 7.58
N PRO A 78 -23.03 -6.10 8.08
CA PRO A 78 -24.45 -5.87 7.78
C PRO A 78 -24.99 -4.58 8.41
N ARG A 79 -24.23 -3.94 9.31
CA ARG A 79 -24.58 -2.68 9.97
C ARG A 79 -23.77 -1.49 9.45
N GLY A 80 -22.91 -1.67 8.45
CA GLY A 80 -22.06 -0.61 7.93
C GLY A 80 -21.14 -0.01 9.01
N VAL A 81 -20.59 -0.86 9.90
CA VAL A 81 -19.63 -0.39 10.90
C VAL A 81 -18.28 -0.15 10.21
N GLU A 82 -17.80 1.08 10.27
CA GLU A 82 -16.44 1.45 9.80
C GLU A 82 -15.39 0.92 10.78
N LEU A 83 -15.14 -0.40 10.73
CA LEU A 83 -14.27 -1.10 11.68
C LEU A 83 -12.84 -0.59 11.68
N ILE A 84 -12.36 -0.05 10.56
CA ILE A 84 -11.01 0.53 10.48
C ILE A 84 -10.95 1.81 11.32
N ASP A 85 -11.97 2.65 11.28
CA ASP A 85 -12.01 3.89 12.06
C ASP A 85 -12.12 3.56 13.56
N VAL A 86 -12.90 2.55 13.92
CA VAL A 86 -12.95 2.03 15.30
C VAL A 86 -11.56 1.56 15.77
N VAL A 87 -10.86 0.76 14.96
CA VAL A 87 -9.50 0.28 15.30
C VAL A 87 -8.53 1.44 15.41
N THR A 88 -8.60 2.41 14.50
CA THR A 88 -7.73 3.60 14.53
C THR A 88 -7.99 4.45 15.78
N ALA A 89 -9.26 4.64 16.17
CA ALA A 89 -9.63 5.37 17.39
C ALA A 89 -9.13 4.65 18.66
N ILE A 90 -9.28 3.33 18.73
CA ILE A 90 -8.71 2.53 19.83
C ILE A 90 -7.20 2.73 19.90
N ARG A 91 -6.50 2.56 18.77
CA ARG A 91 -5.05 2.76 18.69
C ARG A 91 -4.62 4.16 19.08
N ASN A 92 -5.40 5.19 18.74
CA ASN A 92 -5.13 6.58 19.12
C ASN A 92 -5.14 6.75 20.64
N VAL A 93 -6.17 6.27 21.31
CA VAL A 93 -6.28 6.34 22.79
C VAL A 93 -5.10 5.62 23.46
N TYR A 94 -4.73 4.44 22.99
CA TYR A 94 -3.66 3.64 23.58
C TYR A 94 -2.26 4.15 23.22
N SER A 95 -2.06 4.66 22.01
CA SER A 95 -0.77 5.25 21.63
C SER A 95 -0.49 6.54 22.37
N GLY A 96 -1.49 7.38 22.59
CA GLY A 96 -1.41 8.55 23.47
C GLY A 96 -1.03 8.20 24.91
N GLY A 97 -1.42 7.02 25.40
CA GLY A 97 -1.01 6.43 26.67
C GLY A 97 0.38 5.77 26.66
N GLY A 98 1.15 5.84 25.57
CA GLY A 98 2.49 5.24 25.46
C GLY A 98 2.52 3.73 25.22
N MET A 99 1.38 3.09 24.93
CA MET A 99 1.22 1.64 24.75
C MET A 99 1.48 1.17 23.32
N LEU A 100 2.50 1.71 22.65
CA LEU A 100 2.95 1.24 21.35
C LEU A 100 3.93 0.06 21.46
N PRO A 101 3.84 -0.99 20.63
CA PRO A 101 4.88 -1.98 20.47
C PRO A 101 6.23 -1.32 20.14
N GLN A 102 7.34 -1.92 20.56
CA GLN A 102 8.68 -1.36 20.38
C GLN A 102 9.00 -1.04 18.91
N SER A 103 8.65 -1.95 17.98
CA SER A 103 8.84 -1.75 16.55
C SER A 103 8.04 -0.57 16.02
N LEU A 104 6.80 -0.37 16.46
CA LEU A 104 5.99 0.78 16.08
C LEU A 104 6.48 2.08 16.73
N ARG A 105 7.07 2.05 17.94
CA ARG A 105 7.75 3.23 18.52
C ARG A 105 8.93 3.67 17.66
N ALA A 106 9.75 2.73 17.20
CA ALA A 106 10.87 3.02 16.30
C ALA A 106 10.37 3.63 14.97
N PHE A 107 9.30 3.05 14.40
CA PHE A 107 8.64 3.57 13.19
C PHE A 107 8.14 5.03 13.41
N ILE A 108 7.38 5.30 14.47
CA ILE A 108 6.88 6.65 14.78
C ILE A 108 8.03 7.61 15.04
N GLY A 109 9.09 7.19 15.76
CA GLY A 109 10.30 7.99 15.95
C GLY A 109 10.97 8.39 14.63
N SER A 110 11.08 7.46 13.70
CA SER A 110 11.58 7.74 12.34
C SER A 110 10.71 8.74 11.60
N MET A 111 9.39 8.55 11.64
CA MET A 111 8.44 9.44 10.99
C MET A 111 8.50 10.87 11.55
N SER A 112 8.61 11.00 12.86
CA SER A 112 8.72 12.30 13.54
C SER A 112 10.04 13.01 13.24
N ALA A 113 11.17 12.27 13.26
CA ALA A 113 12.50 12.85 13.09
C ALA A 113 12.91 13.05 11.62
N ARG A 114 12.46 12.18 10.72
CA ARG A 114 12.92 12.11 9.33
C ARG A 114 11.82 12.29 8.27
N GLY A 115 10.56 12.40 8.67
CA GLY A 115 9.42 12.49 7.75
C GLY A 115 9.20 11.25 6.89
N ASN A 116 9.91 10.14 7.15
CA ASN A 116 9.76 8.88 6.42
C ASN A 116 9.96 7.66 7.33
N PRO A 117 9.37 6.49 6.99
CA PRO A 117 9.39 5.31 7.85
C PRO A 117 10.68 4.48 7.77
N TRP A 118 11.56 4.78 6.83
CA TRP A 118 12.78 4.01 6.53
C TRP A 118 14.03 4.55 7.24
N SER A 119 13.88 5.55 8.10
CA SER A 119 14.99 6.26 8.74
C SER A 119 16.00 6.85 7.76
N GLY A 120 15.59 6.98 6.50
CA GLY A 120 16.41 7.52 5.43
C GLY A 120 16.67 9.02 5.62
N ASP A 121 17.82 9.47 5.13
CA ASP A 121 18.13 10.89 5.07
C ASP A 121 17.18 11.57 4.07
N GLN A 122 16.47 12.61 4.51
CA GLN A 122 15.52 13.33 3.69
C GLN A 122 16.19 14.00 2.48
N ALA A 123 17.41 14.50 2.66
CA ALA A 123 18.18 15.07 1.55
C ALA A 123 18.49 14.05 0.44
N LYS A 124 18.51 12.76 0.76
CA LYS A 124 18.76 11.65 -0.17
C LYS A 124 17.49 11.01 -0.73
N ARG A 125 16.33 11.60 -0.49
CA ARG A 125 15.04 11.07 -0.95
C ARG A 125 15.02 10.77 -2.45
N ASN A 126 15.67 11.63 -3.23
CA ASN A 126 15.71 11.56 -4.70
C ASN A 126 16.99 10.95 -5.28
N ASP A 127 17.89 10.38 -4.46
CA ASP A 127 19.16 9.77 -4.93
C ASP A 127 18.94 8.61 -5.93
N TRP A 128 17.78 7.94 -5.87
CA TRP A 128 17.40 6.90 -6.82
C TRP A 128 17.30 7.43 -8.25
N ALA A 129 16.92 8.70 -8.39
CA ALA A 129 16.74 9.39 -9.68
C ALA A 129 18.05 9.94 -10.24
N LYS A 130 19.03 10.18 -9.37
CA LYS A 130 20.22 10.97 -9.70
C LYS A 130 19.80 12.30 -10.37
N GLU A 131 20.43 12.71 -11.46
CA GLU A 131 20.05 13.89 -12.24
C GLU A 131 19.23 13.56 -13.50
N ASN A 132 18.75 12.30 -13.62
CA ASN A 132 18.13 11.79 -14.83
C ASN A 132 16.64 12.15 -14.98
N TYR A 133 15.97 12.54 -13.89
CA TYR A 133 14.53 12.75 -13.90
C TYR A 133 14.15 14.13 -13.34
N PRO A 134 13.09 14.75 -13.89
CA PRO A 134 12.72 16.11 -13.52
C PRO A 134 12.13 16.21 -12.11
N VAL A 135 12.43 17.32 -11.45
CA VAL A 135 11.71 17.76 -10.24
C VAL A 135 10.48 18.56 -10.66
N TYR A 136 9.37 18.35 -9.99
CA TYR A 136 8.11 19.02 -10.25
C TYR A 136 8.23 20.54 -10.14
N SER A 137 7.70 21.25 -11.11
CA SER A 137 7.62 22.71 -11.18
C SER A 137 6.18 23.12 -11.55
N LYS A 138 5.91 24.43 -11.49
CA LYS A 138 4.56 24.97 -11.83
C LYS A 138 4.14 24.73 -13.28
N ASP A 139 5.11 24.46 -14.17
CA ASP A 139 4.85 24.14 -15.58
C ASP A 139 4.67 22.65 -15.83
N THR A 140 4.74 21.84 -14.77
CA THR A 140 4.63 20.37 -14.83
C THR A 140 3.14 19.98 -14.65
N GLU A 141 2.65 19.07 -15.49
CA GLU A 141 1.26 18.62 -15.44
C GLU A 141 1.01 17.59 -14.33
N TYR A 142 1.90 16.61 -14.20
CA TYR A 142 1.74 15.50 -13.25
C TYR A 142 2.82 15.50 -12.17
N LEU A 143 2.42 15.51 -10.91
CA LEU A 143 3.32 15.17 -9.81
C LEU A 143 3.39 13.64 -9.69
N PHE A 144 4.55 13.04 -10.02
CA PHE A 144 4.81 11.66 -9.65
C PHE A 144 5.17 11.59 -8.17
N TRP A 145 4.17 11.33 -7.33
CA TRP A 145 4.39 11.14 -5.90
C TRP A 145 5.16 9.87 -5.63
N THR A 146 6.46 10.01 -5.43
CA THR A 146 7.36 8.92 -5.06
C THR A 146 7.09 8.50 -3.62
N CYS A 147 6.41 7.36 -3.45
CA CYS A 147 6.20 6.76 -2.14
C CYS A 147 7.54 6.55 -1.41
N CYS A 148 7.58 6.73 -0.09
CA CYS A 148 8.83 6.56 0.67
C CYS A 148 9.47 5.18 0.46
N THR A 149 8.66 4.13 0.31
CA THR A 149 9.16 2.78 0.06
C THR A 149 9.97 2.70 -1.24
N VAL A 150 9.52 3.32 -2.33
CA VAL A 150 10.29 3.30 -3.60
C VAL A 150 11.49 4.24 -3.59
N CYS A 151 11.59 5.15 -2.61
CA CYS A 151 12.75 6.03 -2.45
C CYS A 151 13.89 5.37 -1.66
N TYR A 152 13.56 4.56 -0.66
CA TYR A 152 14.53 4.11 0.34
C TYR A 152 14.72 2.59 0.42
N ASP A 153 13.76 1.78 -0.06
CA ASP A 153 13.91 0.33 -0.11
C ASP A 153 14.61 -0.08 -1.41
N PRO A 154 15.80 -0.70 -1.34
CA PRO A 154 16.60 -1.07 -2.51
C PRO A 154 15.83 -1.92 -3.54
N ARG A 155 14.93 -2.82 -3.08
CA ARG A 155 14.09 -3.63 -3.99
C ARG A 155 13.10 -2.75 -4.75
N ASN A 156 12.46 -1.83 -4.04
CA ASN A 156 11.40 -1.00 -4.59
C ASN A 156 11.92 0.22 -5.38
N VAL A 157 13.20 0.58 -5.28
CA VAL A 157 13.83 1.57 -6.17
C VAL A 157 13.67 1.17 -7.65
N LYS A 158 13.66 -0.12 -7.98
CA LYS A 158 13.36 -0.60 -9.33
C LYS A 158 12.03 -0.10 -9.85
N LEU A 159 11.01 -0.10 -8.98
CA LEU A 159 9.68 0.39 -9.33
C LEU A 159 9.65 1.91 -9.57
N ALA A 160 10.41 2.70 -8.79
CA ALA A 160 10.52 4.14 -9.04
C ALA A 160 11.11 4.43 -10.43
N LYS A 161 12.21 3.75 -10.79
CA LYS A 161 12.85 3.89 -12.09
C LYS A 161 11.95 3.40 -13.22
N ALA A 162 11.32 2.22 -13.06
CA ALA A 162 10.38 1.69 -14.04
C ALA A 162 9.23 2.66 -14.29
N THR A 163 8.72 3.29 -13.22
CA THR A 163 7.66 4.29 -13.34
C THR A 163 8.12 5.50 -14.13
N ALA A 164 9.28 6.05 -13.80
CA ALA A 164 9.84 7.21 -14.51
C ALA A 164 9.99 6.94 -16.00
N GLU A 165 10.48 5.74 -16.38
CA GLU A 165 10.60 5.36 -17.79
C GLU A 165 9.26 5.20 -18.49
N VAL A 166 8.25 4.61 -17.83
CA VAL A 166 6.89 4.53 -18.38
C VAL A 166 6.31 5.92 -18.62
N LEU A 167 6.52 6.87 -17.69
CA LEU A 167 6.05 8.24 -17.84
C LEU A 167 6.76 8.97 -19.01
N ASN A 168 8.07 8.76 -19.17
CA ASN A 168 8.87 9.28 -20.28
C ASN A 168 8.40 8.71 -21.63
N LEU A 169 8.30 7.38 -21.72
CA LEU A 169 7.85 6.70 -22.95
C LEU A 169 6.40 7.06 -23.33
N GLY A 170 5.55 7.35 -22.33
CA GLY A 170 4.20 7.85 -22.50
C GLY A 170 4.10 9.32 -22.95
N GLY A 171 5.24 10.02 -23.04
CA GLY A 171 5.29 11.43 -23.45
C GLY A 171 4.63 12.39 -22.47
N LEU A 172 4.62 12.06 -21.17
CA LEU A 172 3.96 12.86 -20.16
C LEU A 172 4.84 14.01 -19.66
N ASN A 173 4.23 15.16 -19.38
CA ASN A 173 4.87 16.24 -18.64
C ASN A 173 4.73 15.98 -17.14
N TRP A 174 5.76 15.42 -16.53
CA TRP A 174 5.77 14.98 -15.14
C TRP A 174 7.02 15.41 -14.39
N GLY A 175 6.95 15.43 -13.06
CA GLY A 175 8.10 15.63 -12.19
C GLY A 175 7.90 14.96 -10.84
N MET A 176 9.01 14.58 -10.18
CA MET A 176 9.01 14.06 -8.81
C MET A 176 8.99 15.21 -7.80
N PRO A 177 8.52 15.02 -6.55
CA PRO A 177 8.56 16.06 -5.55
C PRO A 177 10.00 16.40 -5.17
N SER A 178 10.22 17.64 -4.69
CA SER A 178 11.46 18.01 -4.02
C SER A 178 11.67 17.18 -2.74
N VAL A 179 12.84 17.31 -2.12
CA VAL A 179 13.16 16.63 -0.86
C VAL A 179 12.37 17.18 0.35
N ASP A 180 11.62 18.27 0.18
CA ASP A 180 10.91 18.94 1.28
C ASP A 180 9.58 18.25 1.68
N VAL A 181 9.13 17.25 0.91
CA VAL A 181 7.90 16.51 1.21
C VAL A 181 8.15 15.38 2.20
N ASN A 182 7.14 15.11 3.02
CA ASN A 182 7.15 13.98 3.95
C ASN A 182 6.42 12.76 3.38
N CYS A 183 6.43 11.66 4.11
CA CYS A 183 5.52 10.54 3.85
C CYS A 183 4.05 11.02 3.83
N CYS A 184 3.19 10.37 3.04
CA CYS A 184 1.75 10.67 3.04
C CYS A 184 1.07 10.45 4.40
N GLY A 185 1.74 9.76 5.34
CA GLY A 185 1.26 9.58 6.71
C GLY A 185 0.28 8.41 6.91
N GLU A 186 -0.03 7.62 5.88
CA GLU A 186 -1.03 6.55 5.96
C GLU A 186 -0.81 5.63 7.19
N SER A 187 0.37 5.06 7.32
CA SER A 187 0.66 4.12 8.40
C SER A 187 0.69 4.81 9.77
N VAL A 188 1.11 6.07 9.84
CA VAL A 188 1.05 6.88 11.09
C VAL A 188 -0.39 7.01 11.56
N ARG A 189 -1.29 7.42 10.66
CA ARG A 189 -2.72 7.53 10.95
C ARG A 189 -3.31 6.19 11.41
N LYS A 190 -2.96 5.09 10.72
CA LYS A 190 -3.47 3.75 11.04
C LYS A 190 -2.90 3.14 12.31
N VAL A 191 -1.73 3.60 12.75
CA VAL A 191 -1.15 3.28 14.06
C VAL A 191 -1.79 4.11 15.18
N GLY A 192 -2.48 5.19 14.83
CA GLY A 192 -3.26 6.02 15.77
C GLY A 192 -2.57 7.31 16.21
N ASP A 193 -1.41 7.66 15.67
CA ASP A 193 -0.77 8.95 15.94
C ASP A 193 -1.35 10.02 15.00
N LEU A 194 -2.51 10.55 15.40
CA LEU A 194 -3.25 11.51 14.57
C LEU A 194 -2.60 12.89 14.56
N GLU A 195 -1.90 13.26 15.62
CA GLU A 195 -1.19 14.57 15.70
C GLU A 195 -0.02 14.59 14.72
N LEU A 196 0.83 13.54 14.74
CA LEU A 196 1.93 13.42 13.79
C LEU A 196 1.41 13.30 12.36
N PHE A 197 0.33 12.54 12.14
CA PHE A 197 -0.30 12.46 10.81
C PHE A 197 -0.68 13.84 10.30
N GLU A 198 -1.36 14.66 11.11
CA GLU A 198 -1.79 15.99 10.70
C GLU A 198 -0.60 16.90 10.39
N LYS A 199 0.47 16.83 11.17
CA LYS A 199 1.71 17.59 10.89
C LYS A 199 2.32 17.21 9.54
N LEU A 200 2.41 15.91 9.22
CA LEU A 200 2.92 15.43 7.94
C LEU A 200 2.02 15.86 6.77
N ARG A 201 0.71 15.75 6.98
CA ARG A 201 -0.31 16.15 6.01
C ARG A 201 -0.23 17.63 5.68
N GLN A 202 -0.16 18.49 6.68
CA GLN A 202 -0.06 19.94 6.48
C GLN A 202 1.20 20.34 5.74
N ASN A 203 2.36 19.71 6.04
CA ASN A 203 3.58 19.96 5.28
C ASN A 203 3.40 19.63 3.79
N ASN A 204 2.82 18.48 3.47
CA ASN A 204 2.59 18.09 2.09
C ASN A 204 1.54 18.98 1.39
N LEU A 205 0.47 19.38 2.08
CA LEU A 205 -0.53 20.30 1.54
C LEU A 205 0.07 21.68 1.23
N ASN A 206 0.97 22.18 2.09
CA ASN A 206 1.71 23.42 1.83
C ASN A 206 2.59 23.28 0.58
N TYR A 207 3.26 22.13 0.40
CA TYR A 207 4.01 21.86 -0.81
C TYR A 207 3.10 21.87 -2.04
N PHE A 208 1.96 21.18 -2.01
CA PHE A 208 1.00 21.14 -3.12
C PHE A 208 0.49 22.52 -3.49
N LYS A 209 0.10 23.30 -2.50
CA LYS A 209 -0.38 24.67 -2.71
C LYS A 209 0.70 25.59 -3.29
N THR A 210 1.93 25.52 -2.77
CA THR A 210 3.03 26.39 -3.21
C THR A 210 3.44 26.09 -4.66
N ASN A 211 3.32 24.83 -5.08
CA ASN A 211 3.72 24.38 -6.42
C ASN A 211 2.55 24.25 -7.40
N ASN A 212 1.31 24.62 -7.03
CA ASN A 212 0.10 24.47 -7.84
C ASN A 212 -0.12 23.03 -8.32
N VAL A 213 -0.02 22.05 -7.41
CA VAL A 213 -0.24 20.64 -7.74
C VAL A 213 -1.73 20.37 -7.89
N ASP A 214 -2.15 19.89 -9.07
CA ASP A 214 -3.55 19.50 -9.34
C ASP A 214 -3.67 17.99 -9.62
N LYS A 215 -2.65 17.38 -10.26
CA LYS A 215 -2.68 15.99 -10.70
C LYS A 215 -1.53 15.20 -10.09
N ILE A 216 -1.86 14.10 -9.42
CA ILE A 216 -0.91 13.24 -8.71
C ILE A 216 -0.98 11.82 -9.26
N ILE A 217 0.17 11.26 -9.62
CA ILE A 217 0.34 9.84 -9.96
C ILE A 217 1.12 9.18 -8.84
N THR A 218 0.70 8.02 -8.39
CA THR A 218 1.44 7.24 -7.39
C THR A 218 1.45 5.74 -7.70
N VAL A 219 2.52 5.07 -7.31
CA VAL A 219 2.65 3.60 -7.37
C VAL A 219 2.14 2.91 -6.11
N SER A 220 1.85 3.69 -5.07
CA SER A 220 1.44 3.16 -3.79
C SER A 220 -0.08 3.30 -3.60
N PRO A 221 -0.82 2.18 -3.52
CA PRO A 221 -2.24 2.22 -3.18
C PRO A 221 -2.54 2.86 -1.82
N HIS A 222 -1.59 2.77 -0.88
CA HIS A 222 -1.69 3.44 0.42
C HIS A 222 -1.68 4.96 0.25
N CYS A 223 -0.77 5.51 -0.55
CA CYS A 223 -0.76 6.94 -0.87
C CYS A 223 -2.03 7.35 -1.62
N LEU A 224 -2.46 6.58 -2.64
CA LEU A 224 -3.70 6.83 -3.38
C LEU A 224 -4.90 6.98 -2.46
N ALA A 225 -5.12 5.97 -1.58
CA ALA A 225 -6.27 5.96 -0.67
C ALA A 225 -6.19 7.11 0.35
N THR A 226 -4.98 7.45 0.83
CA THR A 226 -4.77 8.52 1.80
C THR A 226 -5.02 9.88 1.17
N PHE A 227 -4.49 10.14 -0.02
CA PHE A 227 -4.73 11.41 -0.71
C PHE A 227 -6.21 11.62 -1.00
N LYS A 228 -6.90 10.60 -1.52
CA LYS A 228 -8.33 10.70 -1.81
C LYS A 228 -9.21 10.86 -0.57
N LYS A 229 -8.84 10.27 0.57
CA LYS A 229 -9.67 10.28 1.78
C LYS A 229 -9.34 11.42 2.73
N GLU A 230 -8.05 11.77 2.84
CA GLU A 230 -7.56 12.60 3.96
C GLU A 230 -6.98 13.95 3.52
N TYR A 231 -6.68 14.15 2.21
CA TYR A 231 -6.04 15.38 1.73
C TYR A 231 -7.00 16.38 1.09
N GLY A 232 -8.28 16.04 0.95
CA GLY A 232 -9.30 16.84 0.29
C GLY A 232 -9.60 16.35 -1.13
N GLU A 233 -10.56 17.02 -1.76
CA GLU A 233 -11.08 16.62 -3.10
C GLU A 233 -10.46 17.45 -4.24
N ASP A 234 -9.54 18.37 -3.94
CA ASP A 234 -8.99 19.33 -4.89
C ASP A 234 -7.97 18.72 -5.87
N TYR A 235 -7.61 17.44 -5.68
CA TYR A 235 -6.54 16.78 -6.43
C TYR A 235 -7.08 15.59 -7.24
N GLU A 236 -6.73 15.54 -8.54
CA GLU A 236 -6.89 14.32 -9.33
C GLU A 236 -5.77 13.33 -8.95
N VAL A 237 -6.09 12.25 -8.25
CA VAL A 237 -5.10 11.26 -7.85
C VAL A 237 -5.33 9.94 -8.57
N LEU A 238 -4.33 9.48 -9.32
CA LEU A 238 -4.35 8.22 -10.06
C LEU A 238 -3.30 7.25 -9.53
N HIS A 239 -3.66 5.97 -9.48
CA HIS A 239 -2.66 4.92 -9.39
C HIS A 239 -1.98 4.73 -10.75
N LEU A 240 -0.69 4.44 -10.77
CA LEU A 240 0.06 4.26 -12.01
C LEU A 240 -0.58 3.23 -12.96
N SER A 241 -1.14 2.13 -12.44
CA SER A 241 -1.83 1.15 -13.28
C SER A 241 -3.02 1.72 -14.05
N GLN A 242 -3.77 2.67 -13.47
CA GLN A 242 -4.86 3.34 -14.18
C GLN A 242 -4.34 4.22 -15.31
N LEU A 243 -3.21 4.87 -15.09
CA LEU A 243 -2.56 5.68 -16.13
C LEU A 243 -2.01 4.81 -17.26
N ILE A 244 -1.30 3.72 -16.95
CA ILE A 244 -0.78 2.78 -17.96
C ILE A 244 -1.91 2.21 -18.81
N ASP A 245 -2.98 1.72 -18.18
CA ASP A 245 -4.16 1.20 -18.89
C ASP A 245 -4.76 2.23 -19.83
N ARG A 246 -4.87 3.50 -19.38
CA ARG A 246 -5.31 4.61 -20.22
C ARG A 246 -4.38 4.84 -21.42
N LEU A 247 -3.05 4.87 -21.19
CA LEU A 247 -2.06 5.07 -22.27
C LEU A 247 -2.06 3.92 -23.29
N ILE A 248 -2.31 2.68 -22.86
CA ILE A 248 -2.49 1.53 -23.76
C ILE A 248 -3.76 1.73 -24.62
N LYS A 249 -4.90 2.05 -24.00
CA LYS A 249 -6.18 2.26 -24.70
C LYS A 249 -6.15 3.44 -25.68
N GLU A 250 -5.36 4.46 -25.38
CA GLU A 250 -5.10 5.61 -26.28
C GLU A 250 -4.06 5.31 -27.38
N GLY A 251 -3.45 4.12 -27.38
CA GLY A 251 -2.42 3.74 -28.34
C GLY A 251 -1.07 4.44 -28.17
N LYS A 252 -0.88 5.17 -27.06
CA LYS A 252 0.39 5.87 -26.76
C LYS A 252 1.50 4.93 -26.32
N LEU A 253 1.16 3.84 -25.64
CA LEU A 253 2.09 2.79 -25.25
C LEU A 253 1.57 1.44 -25.76
N THR A 254 2.41 0.73 -26.51
CA THR A 254 2.05 -0.58 -27.09
C THR A 254 3.09 -1.62 -26.65
N PRO A 255 2.70 -2.62 -25.84
CA PRO A 255 3.58 -3.73 -25.52
C PRO A 255 3.94 -4.53 -26.77
N LYS A 256 5.23 -4.85 -26.96
CA LYS A 256 5.73 -5.52 -28.17
C LYS A 256 6.48 -6.82 -27.88
N LYS A 257 7.21 -6.89 -26.77
CA LYS A 257 8.02 -8.05 -26.40
C LYS A 257 7.10 -9.20 -25.98
N ASP A 258 7.27 -10.35 -26.63
CA ASP A 258 6.57 -11.59 -26.28
C ASP A 258 7.28 -12.30 -25.12
N PHE A 259 6.51 -12.71 -24.11
CA PHE A 259 7.00 -13.42 -22.93
C PHE A 259 6.94 -14.95 -23.06
N GLY A 260 6.56 -15.49 -24.24
CA GLY A 260 6.67 -16.90 -24.57
C GLY A 260 5.82 -17.85 -23.72
N GLY A 261 4.65 -17.42 -23.26
CA GLY A 261 3.77 -18.23 -22.41
C GLY A 261 4.10 -18.13 -20.91
N LEU A 262 4.74 -17.02 -20.49
CA LEU A 262 5.02 -16.78 -19.07
C LEU A 262 3.73 -16.79 -18.26
N LYS A 263 3.61 -17.74 -17.34
CA LYS A 263 2.42 -17.88 -16.50
C LYS A 263 2.48 -16.93 -15.31
N VAL A 264 1.55 -15.98 -15.26
CA VAL A 264 1.47 -14.89 -14.28
C VAL A 264 0.15 -14.96 -13.55
N THR A 265 0.20 -14.85 -12.21
CA THR A 265 -0.98 -14.60 -11.39
C THR A 265 -0.91 -13.23 -10.75
N TYR A 266 -2.06 -12.67 -10.33
CA TYR A 266 -2.11 -11.32 -9.79
C TYR A 266 -2.67 -11.28 -8.36
N HIS A 267 -1.95 -10.58 -7.47
CA HIS A 267 -2.46 -10.24 -6.15
C HIS A 267 -3.10 -8.86 -6.16
N ASP A 268 -4.38 -8.77 -5.81
CA ASP A 268 -5.08 -7.50 -5.61
C ASP A 268 -4.67 -6.86 -4.28
N PRO A 269 -3.92 -5.75 -4.28
CA PRO A 269 -3.63 -5.02 -3.06
C PRO A 269 -4.91 -4.46 -2.46
N CYS A 270 -5.13 -4.67 -1.16
CA CYS A 270 -6.36 -4.27 -0.51
C CYS A 270 -6.64 -2.76 -0.60
N TYR A 271 -5.61 -1.94 -0.57
CA TYR A 271 -5.73 -0.49 -0.72
C TYR A 271 -6.01 -0.04 -2.17
N LEU A 272 -5.59 -0.81 -3.17
CA LEU A 272 -5.93 -0.55 -4.57
C LEU A 272 -7.37 -0.99 -4.87
N GLY A 273 -7.72 -2.24 -4.50
CA GLY A 273 -9.04 -2.81 -4.72
C GLY A 273 -10.10 -2.27 -3.75
N ARG A 274 -10.15 -2.81 -2.52
CA ARG A 274 -11.22 -2.52 -1.55
C ARG A 274 -11.31 -1.07 -1.08
N HIS A 275 -10.18 -0.38 -0.95
CA HIS A 275 -10.19 1.04 -0.56
C HIS A 275 -10.42 2.00 -1.71
N SER A 276 -9.93 1.67 -2.94
CA SER A 276 -9.91 2.61 -4.07
C SER A 276 -10.72 2.15 -5.29
N GLY A 277 -11.28 0.93 -5.29
CA GLY A 277 -12.14 0.41 -6.35
C GLY A 277 -11.42 0.04 -7.65
N VAL A 278 -10.09 -0.04 -7.65
CA VAL A 278 -9.29 -0.33 -8.84
C VAL A 278 -8.94 -1.82 -8.91
N TYR A 279 -9.61 -2.56 -9.79
CA TYR A 279 -9.43 -4.00 -10.00
C TYR A 279 -9.04 -4.37 -11.43
N ASP A 280 -9.58 -3.66 -12.43
CA ASP A 280 -9.45 -4.03 -13.83
C ASP A 280 -8.15 -3.54 -14.45
N ALA A 281 -7.75 -2.31 -14.21
CA ALA A 281 -6.58 -1.70 -14.83
C ALA A 281 -5.29 -2.57 -14.74
N PRO A 282 -4.90 -3.17 -13.59
CA PRO A 282 -3.74 -4.06 -13.56
C PRO A 282 -3.92 -5.32 -14.42
N ARG A 283 -5.15 -5.85 -14.51
CA ARG A 283 -5.49 -7.02 -15.33
C ARG A 283 -5.45 -6.70 -16.81
N ASP A 284 -5.97 -5.54 -17.19
CA ASP A 284 -5.98 -5.08 -18.59
C ASP A 284 -4.55 -4.90 -19.09
N ILE A 285 -3.65 -4.36 -18.24
CA ILE A 285 -2.21 -4.27 -18.55
C ILE A 285 -1.61 -5.65 -18.76
N LEU A 286 -1.81 -6.60 -17.83
CA LEU A 286 -1.24 -7.94 -17.94
C LEU A 286 -1.73 -8.67 -19.18
N LYS A 287 -3.01 -8.54 -19.53
CA LYS A 287 -3.62 -9.14 -20.74
C LYS A 287 -3.15 -8.48 -22.03
N ALA A 288 -2.74 -7.21 -21.99
CA ALA A 288 -2.22 -6.52 -23.15
C ALA A 288 -0.78 -6.91 -23.51
N ILE A 289 -0.03 -7.51 -22.57
CA ILE A 289 1.35 -7.94 -22.79
C ILE A 289 1.40 -9.25 -23.56
N PRO A 290 2.02 -9.31 -24.76
CA PRO A 290 2.11 -10.53 -25.54
C PRO A 290 2.82 -11.67 -24.80
N GLY A 291 2.29 -12.89 -24.94
CA GLY A 291 2.90 -14.09 -24.35
C GLY A 291 2.80 -14.20 -22.82
N ILE A 292 1.99 -13.38 -22.16
CA ILE A 292 1.59 -13.64 -20.77
C ILE A 292 0.38 -14.57 -20.74
N ASP A 293 0.51 -15.72 -20.06
CA ASP A 293 -0.58 -16.61 -19.66
C ASP A 293 -1.10 -16.15 -18.28
N PHE A 294 -2.11 -15.27 -18.30
CA PHE A 294 -2.67 -14.71 -17.07
C PHE A 294 -3.70 -15.64 -16.44
N VAL A 295 -3.46 -16.05 -15.18
CA VAL A 295 -4.34 -16.91 -14.39
C VAL A 295 -4.73 -16.27 -13.08
N GLU A 296 -6.01 -16.34 -12.72
CA GLU A 296 -6.49 -15.80 -11.44
C GLU A 296 -6.25 -16.78 -10.28
N MET A 297 -5.94 -16.27 -9.11
CA MET A 297 -6.05 -17.04 -7.87
C MET A 297 -7.52 -17.26 -7.49
N GLY A 298 -7.82 -18.28 -6.72
CA GLY A 298 -9.19 -18.58 -6.25
C GLY A 298 -9.81 -17.41 -5.49
N ARG A 299 -9.01 -16.72 -4.64
CA ARG A 299 -9.41 -15.50 -3.95
C ARG A 299 -8.82 -14.29 -4.65
N ASN A 300 -9.61 -13.63 -5.48
CA ASN A 300 -9.20 -12.45 -6.25
C ASN A 300 -10.18 -11.29 -6.03
N ARG A 301 -9.87 -10.12 -6.55
CA ARG A 301 -10.68 -8.89 -6.46
C ARG A 301 -11.09 -8.57 -5.02
N GLU A 302 -12.37 -8.39 -4.72
CA GLU A 302 -12.90 -8.09 -3.40
C GLU A 302 -12.62 -9.21 -2.39
N GLN A 303 -12.44 -10.47 -2.88
CA GLN A 303 -12.17 -11.66 -2.07
C GLN A 303 -10.67 -11.84 -1.80
N SER A 304 -9.79 -11.04 -2.42
CA SER A 304 -8.34 -11.18 -2.29
C SER A 304 -7.89 -11.17 -0.83
N MET A 305 -7.07 -12.14 -0.44
CA MET A 305 -6.43 -12.17 0.87
C MET A 305 -5.41 -11.02 0.98
N CYS A 306 -5.35 -10.39 2.14
CA CYS A 306 -4.37 -9.32 2.42
C CYS A 306 -2.94 -9.88 2.50
N CYS A 307 -1.95 -9.08 2.09
CA CYS A 307 -0.54 -9.39 2.30
C CYS A 307 -0.06 -9.24 3.76
N GLY A 308 -0.85 -8.57 4.60
CA GLY A 308 -0.52 -8.33 6.01
C GLY A 308 0.26 -7.03 6.30
N GLY A 309 0.74 -6.31 5.30
CA GLY A 309 1.63 -5.13 5.48
C GLY A 309 0.95 -3.85 5.97
N GLY A 310 -0.39 -3.71 5.79
CA GLY A 310 -1.12 -2.51 6.22
C GLY A 310 -1.27 -2.38 7.73
N GLY A 311 -1.77 -1.22 8.18
CA GLY A 311 -2.05 -0.95 9.60
C GLY A 311 -0.82 -1.00 10.52
N GLY A 312 0.36 -0.74 9.97
CA GLY A 312 1.64 -0.86 10.67
C GLY A 312 2.29 -2.25 10.57
N GLY A 313 1.62 -3.22 9.90
CA GLY A 313 2.08 -4.62 9.80
C GLY A 313 3.46 -4.78 9.15
N LEU A 314 3.81 -3.91 8.19
CA LEU A 314 5.14 -3.90 7.55
C LEU A 314 6.29 -3.64 8.55
N TRP A 315 6.01 -2.93 9.63
CA TRP A 315 6.99 -2.52 10.65
C TRP A 315 7.00 -3.45 11.87
N MET A 316 6.17 -4.49 11.86
CA MET A 316 6.06 -5.46 12.95
C MET A 316 6.58 -6.81 12.51
N GLU A 317 7.50 -7.38 13.29
CA GLU A 317 7.94 -8.76 13.08
C GLU A 317 6.79 -9.74 13.31
N LYS A 318 6.71 -10.74 12.46
CA LYS A 318 5.78 -11.88 12.54
C LYS A 318 6.56 -13.18 12.45
N LEU A 319 6.17 -14.15 13.24
CA LEU A 319 6.78 -15.48 13.19
C LEU A 319 6.39 -16.22 11.90
N LYS A 320 7.24 -17.18 11.50
CA LYS A 320 6.91 -18.09 10.41
C LYS A 320 5.60 -18.84 10.75
N GLY A 321 4.68 -18.91 9.77
CA GLY A 321 3.36 -19.51 9.97
C GLY A 321 2.30 -18.55 10.53
N GLU A 322 2.69 -17.35 10.95
CA GLU A 322 1.79 -16.28 11.40
C GLU A 322 1.73 -15.12 10.40
N ARG A 323 2.07 -15.36 9.14
CA ARG A 323 2.09 -14.34 8.08
C ARG A 323 1.00 -14.59 7.05
N LEU A 324 0.21 -13.57 6.76
CA LEU A 324 -0.76 -13.64 5.65
C LEU A 324 -0.08 -13.76 4.30
N SER A 325 1.10 -13.16 4.15
CA SER A 325 1.90 -13.24 2.92
C SER A 325 2.35 -14.66 2.60
N ASP A 326 2.65 -15.49 3.62
CA ASP A 326 3.00 -16.90 3.42
C ASP A 326 1.83 -17.65 2.76
N LEU A 327 0.62 -17.56 3.35
CA LEU A 327 -0.58 -18.18 2.81
C LEU A 327 -0.94 -17.68 1.40
N ARG A 328 -0.63 -16.41 1.12
CA ARG A 328 -0.90 -15.84 -0.20
C ARG A 328 0.08 -16.32 -1.26
N ILE A 329 1.34 -16.53 -0.92
CA ILE A 329 2.34 -17.17 -1.78
C ILE A 329 1.92 -18.63 -2.08
N GLU A 330 1.54 -19.38 -1.05
CA GLU A 330 1.05 -20.76 -1.22
C GLU A 330 -0.16 -20.81 -2.17
N GLU A 331 -1.13 -19.91 -2.01
CA GLU A 331 -2.26 -19.81 -2.92
C GLU A 331 -1.84 -19.46 -4.36
N ALA A 332 -0.89 -18.54 -4.53
CA ALA A 332 -0.36 -18.19 -5.84
C ALA A 332 0.29 -19.39 -6.53
N MET A 333 1.05 -20.19 -5.79
CA MET A 333 1.69 -21.40 -6.31
C MET A 333 0.68 -22.47 -6.78
N THR A 334 -0.52 -22.54 -6.16
CA THR A 334 -1.57 -23.48 -6.63
C THR A 334 -2.07 -23.20 -8.03
N THR A 335 -1.85 -21.99 -8.56
CA THR A 335 -2.20 -21.64 -9.94
C THR A 335 -1.20 -22.18 -10.97
N GLY A 336 -0.04 -22.64 -10.52
CA GLY A 336 1.08 -23.04 -11.37
C GLY A 336 1.79 -21.83 -12.03
N ALA A 337 1.52 -20.59 -11.57
CA ALA A 337 2.22 -19.41 -12.03
C ALA A 337 3.65 -19.37 -11.49
N THR A 338 4.58 -18.89 -12.31
CA THR A 338 5.98 -18.66 -11.93
C THR A 338 6.26 -17.18 -11.57
N VAL A 339 5.26 -16.32 -11.78
CA VAL A 339 5.31 -14.92 -11.37
C VAL A 339 4.05 -14.56 -10.62
N LEU A 340 4.22 -14.00 -9.42
CA LEU A 340 3.17 -13.30 -8.68
C LEU A 340 3.32 -11.80 -8.95
N ALA A 341 2.43 -11.25 -9.76
CA ALA A 341 2.36 -9.83 -10.04
C ALA A 341 1.52 -9.10 -8.97
N THR A 342 1.89 -7.87 -8.66
CA THR A 342 1.12 -6.98 -7.78
C THR A 342 1.28 -5.53 -8.24
N SER A 343 0.56 -4.60 -7.64
CA SER A 343 0.65 -3.15 -7.89
C SER A 343 0.74 -2.39 -6.57
N CYS A 344 1.69 -2.78 -5.71
CA CYS A 344 1.87 -2.17 -4.39
C CYS A 344 3.27 -2.45 -3.82
N PRO A 345 4.06 -1.42 -3.49
CA PRO A 345 5.39 -1.60 -2.91
C PRO A 345 5.39 -2.39 -1.60
N TYR A 346 4.37 -2.20 -0.73
CA TYR A 346 4.25 -2.97 0.52
C TYR A 346 4.03 -4.46 0.23
N CYS A 347 3.16 -4.78 -0.74
CA CYS A 347 2.93 -6.17 -1.12
C CYS A 347 4.20 -6.82 -1.68
N ILE A 348 4.99 -6.10 -2.49
CA ILE A 348 6.28 -6.59 -2.99
C ILE A 348 7.19 -6.96 -1.82
N THR A 349 7.42 -6.04 -0.87
CA THR A 349 8.27 -6.28 0.30
C THR A 349 7.78 -7.49 1.11
N MET A 350 6.47 -7.58 1.38
CA MET A 350 5.88 -8.69 2.13
C MET A 350 6.04 -10.05 1.41
N PHE A 351 5.84 -10.08 0.10
CA PHE A 351 5.91 -11.33 -0.66
C PHE A 351 7.35 -11.77 -0.94
N GLU A 352 8.28 -10.86 -1.16
CA GLU A 352 9.68 -11.23 -1.30
C GLU A 352 10.26 -11.79 0.00
N ASP A 353 9.90 -11.20 1.15
CA ASP A 353 10.31 -11.73 2.45
C ASP A 353 9.70 -13.14 2.68
N SER A 354 8.41 -13.31 2.39
CA SER A 354 7.74 -14.61 2.52
C SER A 354 8.29 -15.66 1.54
N SER A 355 8.53 -15.32 0.28
CA SER A 355 9.06 -16.29 -0.69
C SER A 355 10.43 -16.84 -0.27
N ARG A 356 11.30 -15.98 0.28
CA ARG A 356 12.59 -16.39 0.84
C ARG A 356 12.42 -17.23 2.12
N THR A 357 11.53 -16.82 3.02
CA THR A 357 11.27 -17.55 4.28
C THR A 357 10.71 -18.95 4.02
N LEU A 358 9.91 -19.11 2.96
CA LEU A 358 9.35 -20.39 2.51
C LEU A 358 10.32 -21.19 1.61
N ASN A 359 11.45 -20.60 1.20
CA ASN A 359 12.41 -21.16 0.23
C ASN A 359 11.78 -21.48 -1.13
N VAL A 360 10.92 -20.62 -1.63
CA VAL A 360 10.24 -20.75 -2.93
C VAL A 360 10.55 -19.59 -3.90
N ASP A 361 11.48 -18.72 -3.55
CA ASP A 361 11.86 -17.55 -4.34
C ASP A 361 12.48 -17.88 -5.71
N GLU A 362 12.96 -19.13 -5.91
CA GLU A 362 13.33 -19.63 -7.24
C GLU A 362 12.15 -20.19 -8.04
N GLN A 363 11.04 -20.56 -7.38
CA GLN A 363 9.87 -21.14 -8.01
C GLN A 363 8.85 -20.08 -8.43
N ILE A 364 8.73 -18.99 -7.65
CA ILE A 364 7.80 -17.90 -7.92
C ILE A 364 8.50 -16.55 -7.71
N LYS A 365 8.59 -15.76 -8.77
CA LYS A 365 9.18 -14.42 -8.72
C LYS A 365 8.13 -13.36 -8.42
N ILE A 366 8.49 -12.36 -7.61
CA ILE A 366 7.59 -11.26 -7.26
C ILE A 366 7.91 -10.07 -8.15
N LYS A 367 6.91 -9.59 -8.91
CA LYS A 367 7.08 -8.42 -9.80
C LYS A 367 5.94 -7.43 -9.62
N ASP A 368 6.26 -6.13 -9.81
CA ASP A 368 5.21 -5.16 -10.05
C ASP A 368 4.68 -5.28 -11.49
N VAL A 369 3.39 -5.01 -11.69
CA VAL A 369 2.78 -4.96 -13.03
C VAL A 369 3.53 -3.96 -13.92
N THR A 370 4.02 -2.86 -13.36
CA THR A 370 4.82 -1.85 -14.06
C THR A 370 6.16 -2.39 -14.56
N GLU A 371 6.83 -3.27 -13.79
CA GLU A 371 8.08 -3.90 -14.21
C GLU A 371 7.86 -4.80 -15.44
N LEU A 372 6.81 -5.64 -15.42
CA LEU A 372 6.44 -6.49 -16.55
C LEU A 372 6.05 -5.66 -17.78
N PHE A 373 5.28 -4.60 -17.56
CA PHE A 373 4.87 -3.70 -18.63
C PHE A 373 6.06 -3.00 -19.28
N LEU A 374 6.98 -2.43 -18.49
CA LEU A 374 8.16 -1.77 -19.02
C LEU A 374 9.06 -2.74 -19.79
N GLU A 375 9.26 -3.97 -19.28
CA GLU A 375 10.00 -5.01 -20.01
C GLU A 375 9.31 -5.34 -21.35
N SER A 376 7.98 -5.28 -21.43
CA SER A 376 7.22 -5.52 -22.66
C SER A 376 7.38 -4.41 -23.70
N LEU A 377 7.76 -3.21 -23.28
CA LEU A 377 8.13 -2.11 -24.16
C LEU A 377 9.56 -2.24 -24.71
N GLY A 378 10.30 -3.28 -24.31
CA GLY A 378 11.66 -3.56 -24.76
C GLY A 378 12.77 -2.98 -23.86
N VAL A 379 12.42 -2.39 -22.71
CA VAL A 379 13.40 -1.87 -21.77
C VAL A 379 14.02 -3.00 -20.93
N ASN A 380 15.34 -3.04 -20.86
CA ASN A 380 16.06 -3.97 -20.01
C ASN A 380 16.16 -3.43 -18.58
N MET A 381 15.52 -4.10 -17.62
CA MET A 381 15.51 -3.69 -16.22
C MET A 381 16.89 -3.74 -15.55
N GLU A 382 17.78 -4.63 -15.97
CA GLU A 382 19.15 -4.73 -15.41
C GLU A 382 19.99 -3.52 -15.85
N GLU A 383 19.91 -3.15 -17.12
CA GLU A 383 20.58 -1.96 -17.68
C GLU A 383 20.04 -0.68 -17.03
N LEU A 384 18.74 -0.57 -16.87
CA LEU A 384 18.09 0.55 -16.19
C LEU A 384 18.59 0.68 -14.73
N MET A 385 18.77 -0.42 -14.04
CA MET A 385 19.29 -0.40 -12.67
C MET A 385 20.78 -0.06 -12.61
N ALA A 386 21.57 -0.49 -13.58
CA ALA A 386 22.99 -0.16 -13.67
C ALA A 386 23.24 1.33 -14.01
N GLY A 387 22.21 2.05 -14.46
CA GLY A 387 22.34 3.44 -14.93
C GLY A 387 23.02 3.55 -16.30
N ALA A 388 23.00 2.47 -17.09
CA ALA A 388 23.65 2.35 -18.39
C ALA A 388 22.76 2.76 -19.58
N THR A 389 21.58 3.31 -19.32
CA THR A 389 20.65 3.72 -20.38
C THR A 389 21.01 5.13 -20.86
N ASP A 390 21.85 5.21 -21.87
CA ASP A 390 21.85 6.31 -22.85
C ASP A 390 20.54 6.17 -23.67
N LEU A 391 19.44 6.69 -23.10
CA LEU A 391 18.14 6.70 -23.78
C LEU A 391 18.10 7.79 -24.85
N ASN A 392 18.91 7.63 -25.90
CA ASN A 392 18.73 8.30 -27.18
C ASN A 392 17.62 7.60 -27.98
N PHE A 393 16.38 7.59 -27.45
CA PHE A 393 15.21 7.28 -28.26
C PHE A 393 14.76 8.56 -28.97
N THR A 394 15.37 8.85 -30.12
CA THR A 394 14.71 9.72 -31.11
C THR A 394 13.47 9.00 -31.59
N CYS A 395 12.29 9.48 -31.19
CA CYS A 395 11.06 9.20 -31.92
C CYS A 395 11.26 9.66 -33.36
N LYS A 396 11.59 8.73 -34.28
CA LYS A 396 11.30 8.95 -35.68
C LYS A 396 9.82 8.71 -35.86
N ALA A 397 9.09 9.82 -36.04
CA ALA A 397 7.80 9.78 -36.68
C ALA A 397 8.04 9.31 -38.12
N ASP A 398 7.54 8.14 -38.46
CA ASP A 398 7.25 7.70 -39.83
C ASP A 398 5.73 7.52 -39.95
#